data_4a5e1a173fb92d4156373337cca7ec19
#
_entry.id   4a5e1a173fb92d4156373337cca7ec19
#
_cell.length_a   1.000
_cell.length_b   1.000
_cell.length_c   1.000
_cell.angle_alpha   90.00
_cell.angle_beta   90.00
_cell.angle_gamma   90.00
#
_symmetry.space_group_name_H-M   'P 1'
#
loop_
_entity.id
_entity.type
_entity.pdbx_description
1 polymer ?
#
loop_
_entity_poly.entity_id
_entity_poly.type
_entity_poly.pdbx_seq_one_letter_code
_entity_poly.pdbx_strand_id
1 'polypeptide(L)'
;MFKKILTQKIIYVINNKEMESENMKFIHIADMHFDAPFMTLSDEREFCKLRRLEQREVFKKIINYINENEIPYLFISGDLYEHKYIRQSTIEYINSLFKKIPNTKVFISPGNHDPYLKNSFYNNYIWSENVTIFTPEINKISLEDVNIYGYGFEDFYSTRVNINNIRLDEPEKLNILVIHGTLDGSDAVENNYNPISKKVLEDIGFDYVALGHIHKKNYIQTANQKIIYPGSTISLGFDELGEHGMILGDLNKNNLQLNFIKLDTKIFEEKDIDVSNINSEDDLLQKLNEMELEDNHFYKINLIGTRRFEININEIKKLNINQKILKIKNKTKIGINIEKIAKETTLAGMFANEILEEINNKPTEANFLGEVLEIGLEILDK
;
A
#
# COMPACT_ATOMS: atom_id res chain seq x y z
N MET A 1 27.02 3.82 62.30
CA MET A 1 26.86 2.67 61.42
C MET A 1 25.60 2.79 60.55
N PHE A 2 24.43 3.06 61.11
CA PHE A 2 23.16 3.18 60.39
C PHE A 2 23.12 4.27 59.30
N LYS A 3 23.71 5.47 59.51
CA LYS A 3 23.76 6.54 58.48
C LYS A 3 24.55 6.15 57.24
N LYS A 4 25.64 5.39 57.36
CA LYS A 4 26.44 4.94 56.24
C LYS A 4 25.74 3.89 55.37
N ILE A 5 24.92 3.03 55.98
CA ILE A 5 24.12 2.02 55.28
C ILE A 5 22.93 2.66 54.54
N LEU A 6 22.32 3.71 55.15
CA LEU A 6 21.24 4.44 54.52
C LEU A 6 21.74 5.25 53.31
N THR A 7 22.91 5.90 53.45
CA THR A 7 23.54 6.64 52.33
C THR A 7 23.97 5.71 51.19
N GLN A 8 24.53 4.52 51.48
CA GLN A 8 24.85 3.52 50.48
C GLN A 8 23.60 2.91 49.80
N LYS A 9 22.53 2.67 50.58
CA LYS A 9 21.24 2.23 49.95
C LYS A 9 20.59 3.32 49.10
N ILE A 10 20.66 4.58 49.51
CA ILE A 10 20.16 5.72 48.72
C ILE A 10 21.00 5.93 47.49
N ILE A 11 22.32 5.85 47.55
CA ILE A 11 23.22 5.91 46.41
C ILE A 11 23.03 4.67 45.49
N TYR A 12 22.79 3.47 46.08
CA TYR A 12 22.45 2.28 45.29
C TYR A 12 21.07 2.37 44.63
N VAL A 13 20.08 3.00 45.25
CA VAL A 13 18.75 3.27 44.68
C VAL A 13 18.79 4.42 43.69
N ILE A 14 19.68 5.41 43.89
CA ILE A 14 19.90 6.52 42.90
C ILE A 14 20.74 6.03 41.72
N ASN A 15 21.75 5.16 41.93
CA ASN A 15 22.55 4.57 40.87
C ASN A 15 21.86 3.37 40.17
N ASN A 16 20.84 2.74 40.81
CA ASN A 16 19.98 1.74 40.18
C ASN A 16 18.61 2.26 39.75
N LYS A 17 18.35 3.57 39.84
CA LYS A 17 17.68 4.29 38.80
C LYS A 17 18.71 4.54 37.67
N GLU A 18 19.38 3.45 37.23
CA GLU A 18 19.82 3.35 35.87
C GLU A 18 18.65 3.86 35.03
N MET A 19 18.89 4.95 34.36
CA MET A 19 18.00 5.53 33.38
C MET A 19 17.35 4.37 32.63
N GLU A 20 16.13 3.99 33.02
CA GLU A 20 15.24 3.43 32.02
C GLU A 20 15.21 4.51 30.95
N SER A 21 16.00 4.34 29.91
CA SER A 21 15.97 5.23 28.75
C SER A 21 14.52 5.29 28.38
N GLU A 22 13.91 6.45 28.53
CA GLU A 22 12.49 6.60 28.19
C GLU A 22 12.36 6.07 26.77
N ASN A 23 11.46 5.11 26.59
CA ASN A 23 11.23 4.52 25.29
C ASN A 23 10.81 5.63 24.32
N MET A 24 11.42 5.69 23.17
CA MET A 24 11.06 6.61 22.12
C MET A 24 9.79 6.13 21.42
N LYS A 25 8.69 6.84 21.60
CA LYS A 25 7.44 6.59 20.87
C LYS A 25 7.44 7.34 19.54
N PHE A 26 6.93 6.70 18.50
CA PHE A 26 6.79 7.33 17.20
C PHE A 26 5.59 6.80 16.41
N ILE A 27 5.10 7.60 15.49
CA ILE A 27 4.20 7.18 14.41
C ILE A 27 5.00 7.15 13.11
N HIS A 28 4.80 6.09 12.33
CA HIS A 28 5.33 5.98 10.98
C HIS A 28 4.19 5.80 9.99
N ILE A 29 4.12 6.69 9.00
CA ILE A 29 3.21 6.65 7.86
C ILE A 29 3.97 6.85 6.56
N ALA A 30 3.38 6.41 5.45
CA ALA A 30 3.86 6.65 4.10
C ALA A 30 2.68 6.66 3.11
N ASP A 31 2.95 7.01 1.88
CA ASP A 31 2.07 6.80 0.73
C ASP A 31 0.65 7.32 0.98
N MET A 32 0.56 8.58 1.45
CA MET A 32 -0.71 9.25 1.73
C MET A 32 -1.38 9.77 0.46
N HIS A 33 -0.60 10.18 -0.54
CA HIS A 33 -1.01 10.64 -1.86
C HIS A 33 -2.15 11.66 -1.85
N PHE A 34 -2.01 12.74 -1.06
CA PHE A 34 -2.99 13.81 -1.06
C PHE A 34 -3.26 14.34 -2.47
N ASP A 35 -4.53 14.54 -2.78
CA ASP A 35 -5.06 14.98 -4.07
C ASP A 35 -4.84 13.97 -5.23
N ALA A 36 -4.55 12.70 -4.94
CA ALA A 36 -4.51 11.64 -5.95
C ALA A 36 -5.79 11.58 -6.81
N PRO A 37 -5.67 11.25 -8.10
CA PRO A 37 -6.81 11.18 -9.00
C PRO A 37 -7.73 9.97 -8.81
N PHE A 38 -7.33 8.95 -8.03
CA PHE A 38 -8.05 7.68 -7.82
C PHE A 38 -8.40 6.99 -9.15
N MET A 39 -7.39 6.77 -10.00
CA MET A 39 -7.56 6.30 -11.39
C MET A 39 -8.31 4.97 -11.50
N THR A 40 -8.11 4.06 -10.55
CA THR A 40 -8.79 2.75 -10.55
C THR A 40 -10.28 2.82 -10.26
N LEU A 41 -10.73 3.97 -9.73
CA LEU A 41 -12.12 4.29 -9.39
C LEU A 41 -12.66 5.41 -10.28
N SER A 42 -12.01 5.76 -11.39
CA SER A 42 -12.31 6.93 -12.22
C SER A 42 -13.75 6.97 -12.77
N ASP A 43 -14.37 5.79 -12.93
CA ASP A 43 -15.77 5.68 -13.37
C ASP A 43 -16.76 6.14 -12.28
N GLU A 44 -16.32 6.18 -11.00
CA GLU A 44 -17.12 6.47 -9.82
C GLU A 44 -16.78 7.86 -9.25
N ARG A 45 -17.08 8.93 -9.99
CA ARG A 45 -16.65 10.30 -9.67
C ARG A 45 -17.05 10.78 -8.27
N GLU A 46 -18.26 10.49 -7.83
CA GLU A 46 -18.72 10.89 -6.49
C GLU A 46 -17.99 10.11 -5.40
N PHE A 47 -17.72 8.83 -5.64
CA PHE A 47 -16.93 8.01 -4.74
C PHE A 47 -15.48 8.53 -4.61
N CYS A 48 -14.86 8.93 -5.72
CA CYS A 48 -13.53 9.55 -5.70
C CYS A 48 -13.49 10.86 -4.88
N LYS A 49 -14.55 11.68 -4.95
CA LYS A 49 -14.67 12.88 -4.11
C LYS A 49 -14.76 12.52 -2.64
N LEU A 50 -15.57 11.52 -2.30
CA LEU A 50 -15.71 11.02 -0.94
C LEU A 50 -14.37 10.50 -0.40
N ARG A 51 -13.63 9.71 -1.18
CA ARG A 51 -12.30 9.19 -0.79
C ARG A 51 -11.30 10.31 -0.47
N ARG A 52 -11.31 11.42 -1.23
CA ARG A 52 -10.46 12.59 -0.91
C ARG A 52 -10.83 13.26 0.41
N LEU A 53 -12.13 13.28 0.77
CA LEU A 53 -12.55 13.78 2.08
C LEU A 53 -12.12 12.82 3.19
N GLU A 54 -12.30 11.51 2.99
CA GLU A 54 -11.87 10.49 3.94
C GLU A 54 -10.36 10.51 4.17
N GLN A 55 -9.57 10.75 3.12
CA GLN A 55 -8.12 10.93 3.22
C GLN A 55 -7.75 12.06 4.20
N ARG A 56 -8.46 13.20 4.13
CA ARG A 56 -8.28 14.32 5.07
C ARG A 56 -8.68 13.95 6.50
N GLU A 57 -9.79 13.25 6.66
CA GLU A 57 -10.25 12.80 7.97
C GLU A 57 -9.31 11.74 8.58
N VAL A 58 -8.75 10.84 7.76
CA VAL A 58 -7.75 9.86 8.22
C VAL A 58 -6.49 10.59 8.72
N PHE A 59 -5.99 11.56 7.95
CA PHE A 59 -4.82 12.32 8.39
C PHE A 59 -5.09 13.12 9.67
N LYS A 60 -6.27 13.72 9.79
CA LYS A 60 -6.69 14.40 11.02
C LYS A 60 -6.78 13.43 12.21
N LYS A 61 -7.25 12.19 12.02
CA LYS A 61 -7.23 11.15 13.06
C LYS A 61 -5.81 10.83 13.53
N ILE A 62 -4.84 10.75 12.61
CA ILE A 62 -3.42 10.57 12.96
C ILE A 62 -2.93 11.71 13.86
N ILE A 63 -3.17 12.95 13.46
CA ILE A 63 -2.75 14.13 14.22
C ILE A 63 -3.42 14.19 15.60
N ASN A 64 -4.72 13.87 15.68
CA ASN A 64 -5.41 13.78 16.97
C ASN A 64 -4.81 12.69 17.86
N TYR A 65 -4.55 11.49 17.28
CA TYR A 65 -3.92 10.39 18.02
C TYR A 65 -2.55 10.78 18.58
N ILE A 66 -1.73 11.46 17.77
CA ILE A 66 -0.42 11.98 18.18
C ILE A 66 -0.57 12.94 19.36
N ASN A 67 -1.50 13.88 19.27
CA ASN A 67 -1.73 14.86 20.32
C ASN A 67 -2.27 14.25 21.61
N GLU A 68 -3.23 13.33 21.51
CA GLU A 68 -3.86 12.65 22.66
C GLU A 68 -2.90 11.72 23.40
N ASN A 69 -1.93 11.12 22.68
CA ASN A 69 -0.95 10.19 23.24
C ASN A 69 0.44 10.80 23.42
N GLU A 70 0.58 12.12 23.21
CA GLU A 70 1.83 12.88 23.37
C GLU A 70 3.02 12.25 22.61
N ILE A 71 2.78 11.79 21.36
CA ILE A 71 3.80 11.11 20.56
C ILE A 71 4.87 12.11 20.10
N PRO A 72 6.16 11.92 20.47
CA PRO A 72 7.19 12.91 20.19
C PRO A 72 7.70 12.92 18.74
N TYR A 73 7.47 11.86 17.96
CA TYR A 73 8.01 11.73 16.61
C TYR A 73 6.97 11.24 15.60
N LEU A 74 6.94 11.89 14.44
CA LEU A 74 6.18 11.46 13.26
C LEU A 74 7.12 11.30 12.08
N PHE A 75 7.24 10.08 11.53
CA PHE A 75 7.98 9.78 10.32
C PHE A 75 7.02 9.66 9.14
N ILE A 76 7.29 10.39 8.07
CA ILE A 76 6.57 10.37 6.80
C ILE A 76 7.54 9.96 5.71
N SER A 77 7.48 8.69 5.31
CA SER A 77 8.44 8.08 4.40
C SER A 77 8.03 8.21 2.93
N GLY A 78 7.72 9.45 2.51
CA GLY A 78 7.47 9.83 1.13
C GLY A 78 6.02 9.68 0.68
N ASP A 79 5.78 10.22 -0.51
CA ASP A 79 4.50 10.22 -1.20
C ASP A 79 3.35 10.77 -0.34
N LEU A 80 3.66 11.87 0.38
CA LEU A 80 2.65 12.57 1.17
C LEU A 80 1.57 13.16 0.25
N TYR A 81 1.96 13.65 -0.92
CA TYR A 81 1.03 14.24 -1.88
C TYR A 81 1.40 13.93 -3.35
N GLU A 82 0.45 14.15 -4.24
CA GLU A 82 0.68 14.05 -5.68
C GLU A 82 1.14 15.38 -6.27
N HIS A 83 2.41 15.56 -6.53
CA HIS A 83 3.00 16.82 -7.03
C HIS A 83 2.23 17.41 -8.23
N LYS A 84 1.78 16.57 -9.14
CA LYS A 84 1.06 16.98 -10.35
C LYS A 84 -0.34 17.56 -10.08
N TYR A 85 -0.97 17.15 -8.97
CA TYR A 85 -2.38 17.45 -8.69
C TYR A 85 -2.58 18.27 -7.43
N ILE A 86 -1.56 18.35 -6.57
CA ILE A 86 -1.64 19.01 -5.26
C ILE A 86 -2.02 20.48 -5.37
N ARG A 87 -2.92 20.92 -4.53
CA ARG A 87 -3.36 22.31 -4.42
C ARG A 87 -2.73 22.98 -3.22
N GLN A 88 -2.46 24.28 -3.35
CA GLN A 88 -1.96 25.07 -2.23
C GLN A 88 -2.85 24.95 -0.99
N SER A 89 -4.17 24.97 -1.14
CA SER A 89 -5.12 24.80 -0.03
C SER A 89 -4.98 23.46 0.70
N THR A 90 -4.53 22.41 0.00
CA THR A 90 -4.26 21.12 0.63
C THR A 90 -2.97 21.16 1.43
N ILE A 91 -1.94 21.83 0.94
CA ILE A 91 -0.68 22.06 1.69
C ILE A 91 -0.95 22.91 2.93
N GLU A 92 -1.73 23.99 2.80
CA GLU A 92 -2.15 24.81 3.93
C GLU A 92 -2.92 24.00 4.99
N TYR A 93 -3.80 23.10 4.54
CA TYR A 93 -4.52 22.18 5.43
C TYR A 93 -3.56 21.23 6.16
N ILE A 94 -2.64 20.56 5.46
CA ILE A 94 -1.65 19.67 6.05
C ILE A 94 -0.81 20.42 7.10
N ASN A 95 -0.28 21.59 6.72
CA ASN A 95 0.54 22.41 7.61
C ASN A 95 -0.24 22.92 8.83
N SER A 96 -1.53 23.25 8.65
CA SER A 96 -2.40 23.63 9.78
C SER A 96 -2.58 22.52 10.81
N LEU A 97 -2.51 21.25 10.37
CA LEU A 97 -2.55 20.08 11.25
C LEU A 97 -1.21 19.89 11.96
N PHE A 98 -0.07 20.04 11.29
CA PHE A 98 1.24 19.98 11.94
C PHE A 98 1.40 21.04 13.05
N LYS A 99 0.84 22.25 12.86
CA LYS A 99 0.81 23.29 13.90
C LYS A 99 0.03 22.90 15.17
N LYS A 100 -0.84 21.88 15.10
CA LYS A 100 -1.59 21.38 16.27
C LYS A 100 -0.78 20.42 17.15
N ILE A 101 0.36 19.96 16.66
CA ILE A 101 1.27 19.05 17.36
C ILE A 101 2.67 19.68 17.51
N PRO A 102 2.79 20.87 18.09
CA PRO A 102 4.05 21.64 18.11
C PRO A 102 5.19 20.91 18.86
N ASN A 103 4.86 20.01 19.77
CA ASN A 103 5.82 19.21 20.55
C ASN A 103 6.28 17.95 19.82
N THR A 104 5.62 17.57 18.71
CA THR A 104 6.00 16.41 17.89
C THR A 104 6.95 16.86 16.78
N LYS A 105 8.12 16.23 16.69
CA LYS A 105 9.04 16.44 15.57
C LYS A 105 8.58 15.61 14.38
N VAL A 106 8.29 16.28 13.26
CA VAL A 106 7.83 15.68 12.02
C VAL A 106 8.99 15.61 11.05
N PHE A 107 9.32 14.41 10.57
CA PHE A 107 10.37 14.18 9.58
C PHE A 107 9.77 13.64 8.31
N ILE A 108 9.97 14.35 7.19
CA ILE A 108 9.43 14.01 5.87
C ILE A 108 10.58 13.70 4.93
N SER A 109 10.58 12.50 4.36
CA SER A 109 11.44 12.11 3.26
C SER A 109 10.63 12.14 1.96
N PRO A 110 10.80 13.14 1.08
CA PRO A 110 10.08 13.20 -0.19
C PRO A 110 10.25 11.92 -1.02
N GLY A 111 9.15 11.43 -1.63
CA GLY A 111 9.14 10.25 -2.48
C GLY A 111 9.11 10.57 -3.98
N ASN A 112 8.79 9.59 -4.81
CA ASN A 112 8.76 9.77 -6.25
C ASN A 112 7.50 10.49 -6.75
N HIS A 113 6.41 10.52 -5.98
CA HIS A 113 5.21 11.30 -6.33
C HIS A 113 5.26 12.74 -5.82
N ASP A 114 6.10 13.03 -4.84
CA ASP A 114 6.27 14.36 -4.25
C ASP A 114 7.75 14.78 -4.10
N PRO A 115 8.57 14.67 -5.16
CA PRO A 115 10.01 14.91 -5.05
C PRO A 115 10.36 16.35 -4.64
N TYR A 116 11.57 16.52 -4.09
CA TYR A 116 12.14 17.81 -3.66
C TYR A 116 12.59 18.66 -4.85
N LEU A 117 11.64 19.08 -5.67
CA LEU A 117 11.91 19.92 -6.85
C LEU A 117 12.03 21.39 -6.48
N LYS A 118 12.67 22.18 -7.34
CA LYS A 118 12.74 23.66 -7.19
C LYS A 118 11.37 24.31 -7.10
N ASN A 119 10.35 23.73 -7.76
CA ASN A 119 8.97 24.21 -7.76
C ASN A 119 8.05 23.40 -6.85
N SER A 120 8.57 22.48 -6.04
CA SER A 120 7.76 21.73 -5.07
C SER A 120 7.40 22.58 -3.86
N PHE A 121 6.31 22.23 -3.19
CA PHE A 121 5.94 22.87 -1.91
C PHE A 121 6.93 22.54 -0.79
N TYR A 122 7.72 21.48 -0.92
CA TYR A 122 8.79 21.20 0.04
C TYR A 122 9.88 22.28 0.03
N ASN A 123 10.13 22.90 -1.11
CA ASN A 123 11.15 23.92 -1.28
C ASN A 123 10.57 25.36 -1.17
N ASN A 124 9.33 25.58 -1.59
CA ASN A 124 8.76 26.93 -1.77
C ASN A 124 7.66 27.31 -0.78
N TYR A 125 7.35 26.45 0.19
CA TYR A 125 6.33 26.74 1.20
C TYR A 125 6.96 26.81 2.60
N ILE A 126 6.43 27.69 3.44
CA ILE A 126 6.90 27.85 4.82
C ILE A 126 6.14 26.86 5.69
N TRP A 127 6.77 25.73 5.97
CA TRP A 127 6.27 24.71 6.86
C TRP A 127 6.34 25.12 8.33
N SER A 128 5.57 24.47 9.18
CA SER A 128 5.62 24.64 10.64
C SER A 128 7.02 24.32 11.18
N GLU A 129 7.44 25.03 12.23
CA GLU A 129 8.80 24.92 12.82
C GLU A 129 9.17 23.49 13.30
N ASN A 130 8.16 22.67 13.60
CA ASN A 130 8.33 21.29 14.02
C ASN A 130 8.50 20.32 12.84
N VAL A 131 8.50 20.80 11.58
CA VAL A 131 8.62 19.97 10.36
C VAL A 131 10.03 20.09 9.80
N THR A 132 10.70 18.95 9.63
CA THR A 132 11.96 18.80 8.93
C THR A 132 11.75 18.02 7.65
N ILE A 133 12.16 18.56 6.51
CA ILE A 133 12.06 17.92 5.20
C ILE A 133 13.47 17.57 4.74
N PHE A 134 13.69 16.30 4.42
CA PHE A 134 14.99 15.84 3.90
C PHE A 134 15.18 16.28 2.44
N THR A 135 16.39 16.71 2.15
CA THR A 135 16.81 17.13 0.80
C THR A 135 17.35 15.94 0.00
N PRO A 136 17.66 16.11 -1.31
CA PRO A 136 18.29 15.07 -2.14
C PRO A 136 19.75 14.73 -1.77
N GLU A 137 20.09 14.90 -0.54
CA GLU A 137 21.36 14.47 0.06
C GLU A 137 21.04 13.72 1.34
N ILE A 138 21.86 12.72 1.69
CA ILE A 138 21.72 12.05 2.98
C ILE A 138 22.08 13.01 4.08
N ASN A 139 21.10 13.36 4.89
CA ASN A 139 21.29 14.27 6.03
C ASN A 139 21.07 13.52 7.34
N LYS A 140 21.82 13.93 8.37
CA LYS A 140 21.64 13.51 9.76
C LYS A 140 21.17 14.69 10.60
N ILE A 141 20.07 14.51 11.31
CA ILE A 141 19.57 15.42 12.34
C ILE A 141 19.87 14.78 13.69
N SER A 142 20.80 15.35 14.44
CA SER A 142 21.17 14.85 15.76
C SER A 142 20.33 15.55 16.83
N LEU A 143 19.64 14.78 17.62
CA LEU A 143 18.92 15.17 18.81
C LEU A 143 19.64 14.60 20.05
N GLU A 144 19.10 14.82 21.25
CA GLU A 144 19.74 14.41 22.49
C GLU A 144 19.99 12.92 22.52
N ASP A 145 18.96 12.08 22.28
CA ASP A 145 19.01 10.62 22.40
C ASP A 145 18.85 9.88 21.07
N VAL A 146 18.61 10.59 19.97
CA VAL A 146 18.33 9.98 18.66
C VAL A 146 18.94 10.75 17.50
N ASN A 147 19.48 10.02 16.54
CA ASN A 147 19.90 10.53 15.25
C ASN A 147 18.89 10.08 14.19
N ILE A 148 18.33 11.03 13.44
CA ILE A 148 17.42 10.77 12.34
C ILE A 148 18.14 11.03 11.04
N TYR A 149 18.31 10.00 10.25
CA TYR A 149 18.88 10.05 8.89
C TYR A 149 17.73 10.09 7.88
N GLY A 150 17.91 10.79 6.80
CA GLY A 150 16.92 10.82 5.73
C GLY A 150 17.47 11.28 4.39
N TYR A 151 16.69 11.02 3.36
CA TYR A 151 16.99 11.40 1.98
C TYR A 151 15.66 11.66 1.24
N GLY A 152 15.54 12.76 0.53
CA GLY A 152 14.42 13.08 -0.34
C GLY A 152 14.73 12.84 -1.81
N PHE A 153 13.77 12.37 -2.59
CA PHE A 153 13.89 12.23 -4.03
C PHE A 153 14.15 13.57 -4.70
N GLU A 154 15.09 13.63 -5.64
CA GLU A 154 15.42 14.83 -6.42
C GLU A 154 14.51 15.03 -7.63
N ASP A 155 13.91 13.95 -8.14
CA ASP A 155 12.94 13.95 -9.24
C ASP A 155 11.99 12.74 -9.15
N PHE A 156 11.10 12.61 -10.13
CA PHE A 156 10.13 11.51 -10.21
C PHE A 156 10.76 10.14 -10.48
N TYR A 157 12.01 10.10 -10.91
CA TYR A 157 12.75 8.90 -11.29
C TYR A 157 14.10 8.87 -10.57
N SER A 158 14.07 8.81 -9.24
CA SER A 158 15.33 8.81 -8.48
C SER A 158 16.22 7.64 -8.86
N THR A 159 17.46 7.98 -9.12
CA THR A 159 18.55 7.03 -9.23
C THR A 159 18.94 6.52 -7.83
N ARG A 160 19.69 5.43 -7.79
CA ARG A 160 20.12 4.76 -6.57
C ARG A 160 20.82 5.72 -5.59
N VAL A 161 20.24 5.91 -4.41
CA VAL A 161 20.91 6.58 -3.29
C VAL A 161 22.04 5.71 -2.76
N ASN A 162 23.21 6.29 -2.61
CA ASN A 162 24.36 5.55 -2.07
C ASN A 162 24.34 5.56 -0.53
N ILE A 163 23.50 4.70 0.06
CA ILE A 163 23.44 4.52 1.52
C ILE A 163 24.68 3.81 2.09
N ASN A 164 25.54 3.20 1.25
CA ASN A 164 26.71 2.44 1.72
C ASN A 164 27.73 3.30 2.48
N ASN A 165 27.67 4.62 2.28
CA ASN A 165 28.59 5.55 2.93
C ASN A 165 28.11 6.02 4.31
N ILE A 166 26.88 5.66 4.72
CA ILE A 166 26.38 6.03 6.05
C ILE A 166 27.20 5.28 7.09
N ARG A 167 27.69 6.01 8.08
CA ARG A 167 28.35 5.48 9.28
C ARG A 167 27.62 6.02 10.50
N LEU A 168 27.31 5.13 11.44
CA LEU A 168 26.72 5.52 12.71
C LEU A 168 27.87 5.91 13.66
N ASP A 169 28.09 7.20 13.78
CA ASP A 169 29.18 7.78 14.60
C ASP A 169 28.82 7.88 16.09
N GLU A 170 27.54 7.74 16.43
CA GLU A 170 27.02 7.74 17.80
C GLU A 170 26.16 6.49 18.01
N PRO A 171 26.75 5.29 18.11
CA PRO A 171 26.00 4.04 18.20
C PRO A 171 25.22 3.87 19.52
N GLU A 172 25.56 4.65 20.53
CA GLU A 172 24.81 4.70 21.81
C GLU A 172 23.45 5.38 21.69
N LYS A 173 23.31 6.31 20.77
CA LYS A 173 22.01 6.95 20.45
C LYS A 173 21.18 6.03 19.57
N LEU A 174 19.85 6.20 19.63
CA LEU A 174 18.98 5.59 18.64
C LEU A 174 19.28 6.13 17.25
N ASN A 175 19.41 5.27 16.27
CA ASN A 175 19.72 5.65 14.88
C ASN A 175 18.60 5.18 13.97
N ILE A 176 17.86 6.11 13.38
CA ILE A 176 16.68 5.87 12.57
C ILE A 176 16.90 6.41 11.17
N LEU A 177 16.53 5.62 10.17
CA LEU A 177 16.50 6.06 8.77
C LEU A 177 15.07 6.26 8.31
N VAL A 178 14.76 7.43 7.72
CA VAL A 178 13.49 7.72 7.06
C VAL A 178 13.79 7.90 5.58
N ILE A 179 13.25 7.00 4.74
CA ILE A 179 13.60 6.96 3.32
C ILE A 179 12.47 6.35 2.49
N HIS A 180 12.35 6.79 1.25
CA HIS A 180 11.43 6.23 0.26
C HIS A 180 12.18 5.39 -0.76
N GLY A 181 11.65 4.22 -1.17
CA GLY A 181 12.28 3.38 -2.17
C GLY A 181 11.95 1.90 -2.07
N THR A 182 12.46 1.14 -3.04
CA THR A 182 12.21 -0.30 -3.18
C THR A 182 13.30 -1.10 -2.48
N LEU A 183 12.92 -1.90 -1.47
CA LEU A 183 13.84 -2.85 -0.83
C LEU A 183 14.07 -4.04 -1.77
N ASP A 184 15.33 -4.49 -1.92
CA ASP A 184 15.65 -5.69 -2.68
C ASP A 184 14.93 -6.92 -2.12
N GLY A 185 14.45 -7.81 -3.01
CA GLY A 185 13.63 -8.97 -2.64
C GLY A 185 12.18 -8.63 -2.25
N SER A 186 11.71 -7.39 -2.47
CA SER A 186 10.29 -7.07 -2.37
C SER A 186 9.54 -7.54 -3.63
N ASP A 187 8.25 -7.87 -3.48
CA ASP A 187 7.38 -8.34 -4.59
C ASP A 187 7.12 -7.25 -5.67
N ALA A 188 7.60 -6.02 -5.46
CA ALA A 188 7.46 -4.90 -6.39
C ALA A 188 8.47 -4.98 -7.54
N VAL A 189 8.30 -5.93 -8.44
CA VAL A 189 9.24 -6.21 -9.55
C VAL A 189 9.19 -5.16 -10.66
N GLU A 190 8.09 -4.40 -10.81
CA GLU A 190 7.88 -3.55 -11.99
C GLU A 190 8.37 -2.10 -11.84
N ASN A 191 8.57 -1.59 -10.62
CA ASN A 191 8.96 -0.19 -10.38
C ASN A 191 10.08 -0.07 -9.36
N ASN A 192 11.31 -0.35 -9.77
CA ASN A 192 12.50 -0.20 -8.93
C ASN A 192 12.91 1.28 -8.79
N TYR A 193 12.12 2.05 -8.04
CA TYR A 193 12.51 3.41 -7.64
C TYR A 193 13.43 3.34 -6.42
N ASN A 194 14.60 3.97 -6.51
CA ASN A 194 15.60 4.00 -5.45
C ASN A 194 15.82 2.62 -4.81
N PRO A 195 16.39 1.64 -5.54
CA PRO A 195 16.58 0.29 -5.02
C PRO A 195 17.57 0.31 -3.84
N ILE A 196 17.11 -0.18 -2.69
CA ILE A 196 17.82 -0.19 -1.41
C ILE A 196 18.14 -1.64 -1.05
N SER A 197 19.41 -1.94 -0.75
CA SER A 197 19.80 -3.28 -0.33
C SER A 197 19.47 -3.50 1.15
N LYS A 198 18.66 -4.52 1.42
CA LYS A 198 18.34 -4.98 2.77
C LYS A 198 19.59 -5.33 3.56
N LYS A 199 20.51 -6.06 2.92
CA LYS A 199 21.79 -6.44 3.55
C LYS A 199 22.60 -5.21 3.97
N VAL A 200 22.64 -4.19 3.13
CA VAL A 200 23.36 -2.94 3.46
C VAL A 200 22.73 -2.25 4.65
N LEU A 201 21.40 -2.18 4.73
CA LEU A 201 20.71 -1.61 5.88
C LEU A 201 20.99 -2.38 7.17
N GLU A 202 21.00 -3.72 7.08
CA GLU A 202 21.33 -4.60 8.22
C GLU A 202 22.79 -4.44 8.65
N ASP A 203 23.73 -4.33 7.71
CA ASP A 203 25.16 -4.15 7.98
C ASP A 203 25.47 -2.76 8.59
N ILE A 204 24.74 -1.70 8.23
CA ILE A 204 24.83 -0.37 8.86
C ILE A 204 24.34 -0.42 10.30
N GLY A 205 23.27 -1.16 10.59
CA GLY A 205 22.79 -1.41 11.93
C GLY A 205 21.87 -0.34 12.51
N PHE A 206 21.00 0.25 11.71
CA PHE A 206 19.94 1.14 12.21
C PHE A 206 19.05 0.45 13.23
N ASP A 207 18.57 1.20 14.22
CA ASP A 207 17.63 0.70 15.22
C ASP A 207 16.20 0.60 14.64
N TYR A 208 15.87 1.48 13.66
CA TYR A 208 14.63 1.43 12.89
C TYR A 208 14.82 2.03 11.50
N VAL A 209 14.21 1.45 10.48
CA VAL A 209 14.18 1.96 9.12
C VAL A 209 12.72 2.15 8.70
N ALA A 210 12.33 3.42 8.57
CA ALA A 210 11.01 3.83 8.10
C ALA A 210 11.03 3.95 6.58
N LEU A 211 10.44 2.96 5.88
CA LEU A 211 10.35 2.89 4.42
C LEU A 211 8.95 3.28 3.91
N GLY A 212 8.89 3.93 2.75
CA GLY A 212 7.69 4.12 1.95
C GLY A 212 7.89 3.65 0.51
N HIS A 213 6.90 3.72 -0.33
CA HIS A 213 6.80 3.28 -1.72
C HIS A 213 5.96 2.01 -1.92
N ILE A 214 6.01 1.07 -1.03
CA ILE A 214 5.22 -0.16 -1.13
C ILE A 214 3.92 0.05 -0.36
N HIS A 215 2.80 0.18 -1.07
CA HIS A 215 1.48 0.46 -0.50
C HIS A 215 0.92 -0.69 0.35
N LYS A 216 1.46 -1.89 0.17
CA LYS A 216 1.14 -3.05 1.01
C LYS A 216 2.06 -3.06 2.23
N LYS A 217 1.49 -3.08 3.43
CA LYS A 217 2.28 -3.24 4.66
C LYS A 217 3.08 -4.54 4.65
N ASN A 218 4.36 -4.46 5.03
CA ASN A 218 5.19 -5.66 5.25
C ASN A 218 5.36 -5.99 6.74
N TYR A 219 4.60 -5.33 7.59
CA TYR A 219 4.64 -5.58 9.03
C TYR A 219 4.07 -6.97 9.34
N ILE A 220 4.97 -7.86 9.72
CA ILE A 220 4.66 -9.15 10.33
C ILE A 220 5.18 -9.04 11.76
N GLN A 221 4.32 -9.25 12.75
CA GLN A 221 4.68 -9.11 14.16
C GLN A 221 5.73 -10.16 14.57
N THR A 222 6.98 -9.95 14.15
CA THR A 222 8.14 -10.76 14.54
C THR A 222 9.11 -9.91 15.35
N ALA A 223 9.69 -10.48 16.39
CA ALA A 223 10.48 -9.78 17.40
C ALA A 223 11.72 -9.03 16.91
N ASN A 224 12.10 -9.16 15.63
CA ASN A 224 13.35 -8.60 15.10
C ASN A 224 13.19 -7.77 13.81
N GLN A 225 11.98 -7.46 13.38
CA GLN A 225 11.77 -6.70 12.16
C GLN A 225 11.97 -5.21 12.43
N LYS A 226 13.04 -4.63 11.88
CA LYS A 226 13.40 -3.20 12.02
C LYS A 226 13.16 -2.38 10.74
N ILE A 227 13.02 -3.04 9.60
CA ILE A 227 12.86 -2.42 8.28
C ILE A 227 11.39 -2.57 7.87
N ILE A 228 10.64 -1.46 7.88
CA ILE A 228 9.18 -1.48 7.86
C ILE A 228 8.63 -0.61 6.73
N TYR A 229 7.75 -1.20 5.92
CA TYR A 229 6.76 -0.48 5.13
C TYR A 229 5.43 -0.46 5.90
N PRO A 230 4.88 0.70 6.24
CA PRO A 230 3.57 0.77 6.91
C PRO A 230 2.43 0.43 5.94
N GLY A 231 2.69 0.51 4.63
CA GLY A 231 1.72 0.56 3.57
C GLY A 231 1.11 1.95 3.42
N SER A 232 0.23 2.13 2.45
CA SER A 232 -0.53 3.37 2.33
C SER A 232 -1.48 3.55 3.52
N THR A 233 -1.67 4.81 3.93
CA THR A 233 -2.47 5.15 5.11
C THR A 233 -3.97 4.98 4.85
N ILE A 234 -4.36 5.10 3.59
CA ILE A 234 -5.71 4.90 3.06
C ILE A 234 -5.61 4.25 1.69
N SER A 235 -6.45 3.25 1.40
CA SER A 235 -6.45 2.60 0.09
C SER A 235 -6.86 3.56 -1.03
N LEU A 236 -6.13 3.57 -2.12
CA LEU A 236 -6.47 4.31 -3.34
C LEU A 236 -7.42 3.52 -4.27
N GLY A 237 -7.74 2.27 -3.94
CA GLY A 237 -8.68 1.44 -4.69
C GLY A 237 -8.27 -0.03 -4.81
N PHE A 238 -8.70 -0.69 -5.89
CA PHE A 238 -8.49 -2.13 -6.08
C PHE A 238 -7.05 -2.56 -6.37
N ASP A 239 -6.13 -1.65 -6.49
CA ASP A 239 -4.70 -1.97 -6.60
C ASP A 239 -4.04 -2.12 -5.20
N GLU A 240 -4.77 -1.73 -4.15
CA GLU A 240 -4.33 -1.74 -2.76
C GLU A 240 -5.37 -2.42 -1.87
N LEU A 241 -5.38 -3.75 -1.91
CA LEU A 241 -6.34 -4.56 -1.17
C LEU A 241 -5.96 -4.69 0.31
N GLY A 242 -6.98 -4.84 1.16
CA GLY A 242 -6.82 -5.14 2.58
C GLY A 242 -6.83 -3.92 3.50
N GLU A 243 -6.12 -4.02 4.61
CA GLU A 243 -6.14 -3.00 5.67
C GLU A 243 -5.07 -1.95 5.49
N HIS A 244 -5.43 -0.69 5.73
CA HIS A 244 -4.57 0.49 5.62
C HIS A 244 -4.55 1.27 6.94
N GLY A 245 -3.39 1.88 7.25
CA GLY A 245 -3.25 2.54 8.54
C GLY A 245 -1.86 3.10 8.81
N MET A 246 -1.42 3.03 10.07
CA MET A 246 -0.13 3.54 10.53
C MET A 246 0.56 2.54 11.46
N ILE A 247 1.87 2.70 11.62
CA ILE A 247 2.65 2.00 12.63
C ILE A 247 2.83 2.92 13.84
N LEU A 248 2.48 2.42 15.02
CA LEU A 248 2.91 2.95 16.30
C LEU A 248 4.12 2.15 16.77
N GLY A 249 5.25 2.82 16.96
CA GLY A 249 6.47 2.25 17.47
C GLY A 249 6.80 2.73 18.88
N ASP A 250 7.41 1.83 19.64
CA ASP A 250 7.97 2.07 20.98
C ASP A 250 9.37 1.43 20.99
N LEU A 251 10.41 2.25 21.01
CA LEU A 251 11.79 1.87 20.73
C LEU A 251 12.74 2.30 21.82
N ASN A 252 13.58 1.38 22.26
CA ASN A 252 14.84 1.66 22.96
C ASN A 252 15.97 0.80 22.37
N LYS A 253 17.19 0.93 22.87
CA LYS A 253 18.35 0.18 22.33
C LYS A 253 18.19 -1.35 22.41
N ASN A 254 17.39 -1.84 23.32
CA ASN A 254 17.24 -3.27 23.59
C ASN A 254 15.95 -3.86 23.05
N ASN A 255 14.95 -3.02 22.75
CA ASN A 255 13.62 -3.48 22.41
C ASN A 255 12.94 -2.56 21.39
N LEU A 256 12.23 -3.15 20.46
CA LEU A 256 11.35 -2.50 19.50
C LEU A 256 9.98 -3.17 19.55
N GLN A 257 8.96 -2.42 19.93
CA GLN A 257 7.58 -2.86 19.85
C GLN A 257 6.86 -2.07 18.75
N LEU A 258 6.20 -2.78 17.87
CA LEU A 258 5.44 -2.19 16.77
C LEU A 258 3.99 -2.66 16.84
N ASN A 259 3.08 -1.73 16.61
CA ASN A 259 1.65 -1.98 16.52
C ASN A 259 1.10 -1.34 15.26
N PHE A 260 0.40 -2.12 14.44
CA PHE A 260 -0.35 -1.56 13.31
C PHE A 260 -1.71 -1.04 13.79
N ILE A 261 -1.99 0.22 13.52
CA ILE A 261 -3.28 0.86 13.83
C ILE A 261 -4.04 1.07 12.52
N LYS A 262 -5.13 0.32 12.36
CA LYS A 262 -6.03 0.48 11.21
C LYS A 262 -6.72 1.83 11.25
N LEU A 263 -6.67 2.57 10.17
CA LEU A 263 -7.24 3.91 10.03
C LEU A 263 -8.32 3.99 8.96
N ASP A 264 -8.09 3.34 7.81
CA ASP A 264 -9.10 3.26 6.76
C ASP A 264 -10.24 2.34 7.21
N THR A 265 -11.44 2.87 7.16
CA THR A 265 -12.66 2.12 7.50
C THR A 265 -13.20 1.33 6.32
N LYS A 266 -12.73 1.60 5.11
CA LYS A 266 -13.13 0.93 3.88
C LYS A 266 -12.10 -0.11 3.48
N ILE A 267 -12.56 -1.24 2.99
CA ILE A 267 -11.75 -2.34 2.52
C ILE A 267 -12.11 -2.63 1.06
N PHE A 268 -11.11 -2.74 0.21
CA PHE A 268 -11.28 -3.15 -1.18
C PHE A 268 -10.91 -4.61 -1.33
N GLU A 269 -11.77 -5.37 -2.00
CA GLU A 269 -11.61 -6.80 -2.21
C GLU A 269 -11.92 -7.20 -3.65
N GLU A 270 -11.25 -8.24 -4.14
CA GLU A 270 -11.63 -8.93 -5.38
C GLU A 270 -12.35 -10.22 -5.04
N LYS A 271 -13.44 -10.50 -5.74
CA LYS A 271 -14.23 -11.72 -5.58
C LYS A 271 -14.52 -12.34 -6.93
N ASP A 272 -14.21 -13.62 -7.05
CA ASP A 272 -14.48 -14.38 -8.27
C ASP A 272 -15.90 -14.98 -8.20
N ILE A 273 -16.63 -14.87 -9.30
CA ILE A 273 -17.93 -15.51 -9.50
C ILE A 273 -17.86 -16.42 -10.71
N ASP A 274 -17.98 -17.71 -10.48
CA ASP A 274 -18.11 -18.70 -11.55
C ASP A 274 -19.50 -18.64 -12.17
N VAL A 275 -19.55 -18.34 -13.48
CA VAL A 275 -20.78 -18.25 -14.25
C VAL A 275 -21.16 -19.54 -14.98
N SER A 276 -20.39 -20.61 -14.83
CA SER A 276 -20.59 -21.88 -15.60
C SER A 276 -21.98 -22.50 -15.39
N ASN A 277 -22.60 -22.24 -14.24
CA ASN A 277 -23.95 -22.69 -13.89
C ASN A 277 -25.01 -21.59 -13.96
N ILE A 278 -24.69 -20.43 -14.54
CA ILE A 278 -25.64 -19.34 -14.76
C ILE A 278 -26.16 -19.45 -16.20
N ASN A 279 -27.49 -19.29 -16.39
CA ASN A 279 -28.10 -19.58 -17.69
C ASN A 279 -28.41 -18.32 -18.50
N SER A 280 -28.49 -17.15 -17.85
CA SER A 280 -28.82 -15.88 -18.51
C SER A 280 -28.12 -14.70 -17.85
N GLU A 281 -28.11 -13.56 -18.55
CA GLU A 281 -27.65 -12.29 -18.00
C GLU A 281 -28.54 -11.82 -16.85
N ASP A 282 -29.84 -12.07 -16.92
CA ASP A 282 -30.81 -11.74 -15.85
C ASP A 282 -30.52 -12.54 -14.57
N ASP A 283 -30.22 -13.85 -14.69
CA ASP A 283 -29.84 -14.68 -13.54
C ASP A 283 -28.52 -14.19 -12.92
N LEU A 284 -27.57 -13.75 -13.75
CA LEU A 284 -26.32 -13.15 -13.27
C LEU A 284 -26.59 -11.85 -12.52
N LEU A 285 -27.41 -10.97 -13.09
CA LEU A 285 -27.77 -9.69 -12.48
C LEU A 285 -28.50 -9.92 -11.14
N GLN A 286 -29.44 -10.86 -11.10
CA GLN A 286 -30.13 -11.23 -9.87
C GLN A 286 -29.13 -11.69 -8.80
N LYS A 287 -28.22 -12.62 -9.17
CA LYS A 287 -27.17 -13.10 -8.25
C LYS A 287 -26.31 -11.97 -7.69
N LEU A 288 -25.88 -11.01 -8.53
CA LEU A 288 -25.08 -9.86 -8.09
C LEU A 288 -25.84 -8.96 -7.12
N ASN A 289 -27.13 -8.72 -7.39
CA ASN A 289 -27.99 -7.87 -6.55
C ASN A 289 -28.31 -8.51 -5.20
N GLU A 290 -28.44 -9.83 -5.15
CA GLU A 290 -28.77 -10.60 -3.94
C GLU A 290 -27.52 -10.99 -3.11
N MET A 291 -26.31 -10.64 -3.57
CA MET A 291 -25.10 -10.96 -2.81
C MET A 291 -25.09 -10.26 -1.45
N GLU A 292 -24.98 -11.06 -0.40
CA GLU A 292 -24.64 -10.55 0.94
C GLU A 292 -23.18 -10.19 1.00
N LEU A 293 -22.90 -8.89 1.06
CA LEU A 293 -21.56 -8.32 1.10
C LEU A 293 -21.35 -7.58 2.42
N GLU A 294 -20.14 -7.63 2.95
CA GLU A 294 -19.81 -7.00 4.24
C GLU A 294 -19.93 -5.47 4.20
N ASP A 295 -20.27 -4.89 5.33
CA ASP A 295 -20.35 -3.44 5.44
C ASP A 295 -18.96 -2.81 5.36
N ASN A 296 -18.88 -1.62 4.75
CA ASN A 296 -17.63 -0.91 4.48
C ASN A 296 -16.65 -1.66 3.55
N HIS A 297 -17.04 -2.78 2.96
CA HIS A 297 -16.28 -3.45 1.93
C HIS A 297 -16.79 -3.06 0.54
N PHE A 298 -15.87 -2.86 -0.39
CA PHE A 298 -16.14 -2.58 -1.79
C PHE A 298 -15.50 -3.64 -2.67
N TYR A 299 -16.26 -4.11 -3.65
CA TYR A 299 -15.91 -5.29 -4.40
C TYR A 299 -15.66 -5.01 -5.87
N LYS A 300 -14.58 -5.62 -6.36
CA LYS A 300 -14.36 -5.86 -7.78
C LYS A 300 -14.70 -7.32 -8.05
N ILE A 301 -15.77 -7.53 -8.80
CA ILE A 301 -16.21 -8.87 -9.18
C ILE A 301 -15.49 -9.28 -10.46
N ASN A 302 -14.82 -10.42 -10.43
CA ASN A 302 -14.30 -11.08 -11.63
C ASN A 302 -15.27 -12.21 -12.00
N LEU A 303 -15.92 -12.11 -13.14
CA LEU A 303 -16.71 -13.21 -13.69
C LEU A 303 -15.74 -14.20 -14.33
N ILE A 304 -15.73 -15.42 -13.86
CA ILE A 304 -14.85 -16.51 -14.31
C ILE A 304 -15.69 -17.73 -14.80
N GLY A 305 -15.01 -18.73 -15.34
CA GLY A 305 -15.65 -19.95 -15.82
C GLY A 305 -16.14 -19.84 -17.26
N THR A 306 -17.06 -20.73 -17.64
CA THR A 306 -17.55 -20.87 -19.02
C THR A 306 -18.98 -20.35 -19.13
N ARG A 307 -19.19 -19.28 -19.91
CA ARG A 307 -20.51 -18.72 -20.16
C ARG A 307 -21.20 -19.31 -21.38
N ARG A 308 -22.52 -19.39 -21.34
CA ARG A 308 -23.37 -19.85 -22.45
C ARG A 308 -24.29 -18.76 -22.98
N PHE A 309 -24.11 -17.51 -22.54
CA PHE A 309 -24.89 -16.34 -22.90
C PHE A 309 -23.99 -15.11 -23.04
N GLU A 310 -24.44 -14.11 -23.75
CA GLU A 310 -23.72 -12.84 -23.84
C GLU A 310 -23.76 -12.08 -22.51
N ILE A 311 -22.66 -11.41 -22.15
CA ILE A 311 -22.54 -10.59 -20.94
C ILE A 311 -22.24 -9.16 -21.36
N ASN A 312 -23.19 -8.26 -21.18
CA ASN A 312 -23.02 -6.84 -21.38
C ASN A 312 -22.68 -6.15 -20.05
N ILE A 313 -21.38 -6.04 -19.75
CA ILE A 313 -20.92 -5.41 -18.48
C ILE A 313 -21.48 -4.02 -18.25
N ASN A 314 -21.66 -3.20 -19.31
CA ASN A 314 -22.17 -1.85 -19.18
C ASN A 314 -23.64 -1.83 -18.78
N GLU A 315 -24.43 -2.80 -19.25
CA GLU A 315 -25.82 -2.93 -18.90
C GLU A 315 -25.98 -3.50 -17.48
N ILE A 316 -25.25 -4.53 -17.15
CA ILE A 316 -25.19 -5.07 -15.79
C ILE A 316 -24.82 -3.98 -14.78
N LYS A 317 -23.80 -3.15 -15.05
CA LYS A 317 -23.43 -2.04 -14.17
C LYS A 317 -24.55 -1.02 -13.96
N LYS A 318 -25.35 -0.72 -15.00
CA LYS A 318 -26.49 0.22 -14.89
C LYS A 318 -27.64 -0.35 -14.06
N LEU A 319 -27.87 -1.64 -14.15
CA LEU A 319 -28.98 -2.35 -13.50
C LEU A 319 -28.59 -2.91 -12.11
N ASN A 320 -27.29 -2.98 -11.81
CA ASN A 320 -26.81 -3.43 -10.51
C ASN A 320 -27.14 -2.40 -9.42
N ILE A 321 -27.95 -2.80 -8.46
CA ILE A 321 -28.35 -1.98 -7.32
C ILE A 321 -27.46 -2.18 -6.09
N ASN A 322 -26.58 -3.15 -6.11
CA ASN A 322 -25.65 -3.42 -5.01
C ASN A 322 -24.48 -2.43 -5.04
N GLN A 323 -24.62 -1.32 -4.32
CA GLN A 323 -23.66 -0.22 -4.29
C GLN A 323 -22.27 -0.61 -3.76
N LYS A 324 -22.11 -1.80 -3.18
CA LYS A 324 -20.80 -2.31 -2.73
C LYS A 324 -19.98 -2.89 -3.89
N ILE A 325 -20.60 -3.18 -5.04
CA ILE A 325 -19.91 -3.66 -6.24
C ILE A 325 -19.55 -2.46 -7.13
N LEU A 326 -18.29 -2.01 -7.04
CA LEU A 326 -17.80 -0.85 -7.80
C LEU A 326 -17.23 -1.22 -9.18
N LYS A 327 -16.81 -2.46 -9.37
CA LYS A 327 -16.20 -2.89 -10.63
C LYS A 327 -16.57 -4.33 -10.97
N ILE A 328 -16.82 -4.59 -12.24
CA ILE A 328 -17.06 -5.93 -12.76
C ILE A 328 -16.11 -6.15 -13.93
N LYS A 329 -15.34 -7.24 -13.90
CA LYS A 329 -14.47 -7.70 -15.00
C LYS A 329 -14.98 -9.02 -15.55
N ASN A 330 -15.13 -9.10 -16.86
CA ASN A 330 -15.44 -10.35 -17.54
C ASN A 330 -14.12 -11.05 -17.91
N LYS A 331 -13.86 -12.17 -17.23
CA LYS A 331 -12.75 -13.10 -17.48
C LYS A 331 -13.26 -14.47 -17.93
N THR A 332 -14.54 -14.55 -18.30
CA THR A 332 -15.18 -15.82 -18.70
C THR A 332 -14.71 -16.26 -20.08
N LYS A 333 -14.71 -17.55 -20.30
CA LYS A 333 -14.57 -18.15 -21.63
C LYS A 333 -15.96 -18.40 -22.22
N ILE A 334 -16.07 -18.36 -23.55
CA ILE A 334 -17.32 -18.75 -24.24
C ILE A 334 -17.42 -20.28 -24.20
N GLY A 335 -18.52 -20.80 -23.69
CA GLY A 335 -18.82 -22.21 -23.73
C GLY A 335 -19.26 -22.62 -25.13
N ILE A 336 -18.33 -23.15 -25.87
CA ILE A 336 -18.56 -23.64 -27.23
C ILE A 336 -19.26 -24.99 -27.11
N ASN A 337 -20.49 -25.10 -27.64
CA ASN A 337 -21.13 -26.41 -27.81
C ASN A 337 -20.51 -27.11 -29.01
N ILE A 338 -19.36 -27.75 -28.77
CA ILE A 338 -18.53 -28.41 -29.78
C ILE A 338 -19.37 -29.41 -30.59
N GLU A 339 -20.25 -30.18 -29.92
CA GLU A 339 -21.09 -31.19 -30.60
C GLU A 339 -22.14 -30.55 -31.54
N LYS A 340 -22.60 -29.36 -31.20
CA LYS A 340 -23.51 -28.58 -32.06
C LYS A 340 -22.76 -28.01 -33.25
N ILE A 341 -21.62 -27.38 -33.02
CA ILE A 341 -20.80 -26.77 -34.08
C ILE A 341 -20.30 -27.84 -35.05
N ALA A 342 -19.84 -28.99 -34.56
CA ALA A 342 -19.37 -30.06 -35.39
C ALA A 342 -20.45 -30.58 -36.40
N LYS A 343 -21.73 -30.32 -36.14
CA LYS A 343 -22.83 -30.68 -37.04
C LYS A 343 -23.14 -29.61 -38.09
N GLU A 344 -22.52 -28.45 -37.98
CA GLU A 344 -22.74 -27.35 -38.91
C GLU A 344 -21.88 -27.50 -40.18
N THR A 345 -22.41 -27.08 -41.33
CA THR A 345 -21.70 -27.03 -42.59
C THR A 345 -20.83 -25.79 -42.76
N THR A 346 -20.31 -25.26 -41.66
CA THR A 346 -19.43 -24.09 -41.60
C THR A 346 -17.96 -24.50 -41.50
N LEU A 347 -17.03 -23.55 -41.71
CA LEU A 347 -15.60 -23.81 -41.53
C LEU A 347 -15.29 -24.22 -40.09
N ALA A 348 -15.97 -23.62 -39.12
CA ALA A 348 -15.87 -23.99 -37.72
C ALA A 348 -16.38 -25.42 -37.47
N GLY A 349 -17.49 -25.80 -38.09
CA GLY A 349 -18.01 -27.18 -38.01
C GLY A 349 -17.05 -28.21 -38.59
N MET A 350 -16.48 -27.93 -39.76
CA MET A 350 -15.48 -28.82 -40.40
C MET A 350 -14.23 -28.94 -39.54
N PHE A 351 -13.73 -27.85 -39.00
CA PHE A 351 -12.58 -27.84 -38.11
C PHE A 351 -12.87 -28.62 -36.82
N ALA A 352 -14.04 -28.40 -36.21
CA ALA A 352 -14.41 -29.10 -34.99
C ALA A 352 -14.48 -30.61 -35.21
N ASN A 353 -15.07 -31.09 -36.33
CA ASN A 353 -15.14 -32.50 -36.68
C ASN A 353 -13.75 -33.13 -36.84
N GLU A 354 -12.85 -32.47 -37.57
CA GLU A 354 -11.49 -32.96 -37.80
C GLU A 354 -10.74 -33.13 -36.48
N ILE A 355 -10.79 -32.14 -35.59
CA ILE A 355 -10.10 -32.26 -34.30
C ILE A 355 -10.75 -33.28 -33.38
N LEU A 356 -12.08 -33.43 -33.38
CA LEU A 356 -12.76 -34.48 -32.62
C LEU A 356 -12.40 -35.88 -33.09
N GLU A 357 -12.26 -36.08 -34.42
CA GLU A 357 -11.77 -37.34 -34.96
C GLU A 357 -10.30 -37.64 -34.56
N GLU A 358 -9.45 -36.60 -34.55
CA GLU A 358 -8.06 -36.73 -34.07
C GLU A 358 -8.00 -37.08 -32.58
N ILE A 359 -8.84 -36.45 -31.72
CA ILE A 359 -8.94 -36.78 -30.29
C ILE A 359 -9.31 -38.26 -30.09
N ASN A 360 -10.27 -38.77 -30.88
CA ASN A 360 -10.70 -40.16 -30.80
C ASN A 360 -9.59 -41.12 -31.26
N ASN A 361 -8.81 -40.73 -32.28
CA ASN A 361 -7.72 -41.54 -32.83
C ASN A 361 -6.44 -41.50 -31.98
N LYS A 362 -6.22 -40.39 -31.20
CA LYS A 362 -5.04 -40.18 -30.38
C LYS A 362 -5.41 -39.81 -28.94
N PRO A 363 -5.95 -40.72 -28.13
CA PRO A 363 -6.43 -40.40 -26.75
C PRO A 363 -5.33 -39.85 -25.84
N THR A 364 -4.07 -40.13 -26.08
CA THR A 364 -2.92 -39.62 -25.31
C THR A 364 -2.67 -38.11 -25.52
N GLU A 365 -3.14 -37.58 -26.64
CA GLU A 365 -3.01 -36.17 -27.01
C GLU A 365 -4.32 -35.39 -26.78
N ALA A 366 -5.34 -35.99 -26.19
CA ALA A 366 -6.69 -35.44 -26.09
C ALA A 366 -6.73 -34.06 -25.37
N ASN A 367 -5.92 -33.85 -24.35
CA ASN A 367 -5.85 -32.55 -23.65
C ASN A 367 -5.29 -31.44 -24.56
N PHE A 368 -4.19 -31.73 -25.28
CA PHE A 368 -3.60 -30.77 -26.21
C PHE A 368 -4.54 -30.46 -27.38
N LEU A 369 -5.13 -31.49 -27.98
CA LEU A 369 -6.09 -31.33 -29.08
C LEU A 369 -7.36 -30.61 -28.64
N GLY A 370 -7.78 -30.77 -27.37
CA GLY A 370 -8.87 -30.02 -26.77
C GLY A 370 -8.56 -28.52 -26.69
N GLU A 371 -7.36 -28.13 -26.27
CA GLU A 371 -6.91 -26.72 -26.29
C GLU A 371 -6.84 -26.16 -27.72
N VAL A 372 -6.33 -26.94 -28.68
CA VAL A 372 -6.31 -26.54 -30.10
C VAL A 372 -7.71 -26.30 -30.63
N LEU A 373 -8.68 -27.15 -30.25
CA LEU A 373 -10.08 -27.03 -30.64
C LEU A 373 -10.70 -25.77 -30.07
N GLU A 374 -10.52 -25.49 -28.78
CA GLU A 374 -11.04 -24.26 -28.13
C GLU A 374 -10.47 -23.00 -28.80
N ILE A 375 -9.16 -22.90 -28.94
CA ILE A 375 -8.47 -21.75 -29.55
C ILE A 375 -8.90 -21.57 -31.02
N GLY A 376 -8.95 -22.68 -31.78
CA GLY A 376 -9.35 -22.63 -33.18
C GLY A 376 -10.79 -22.15 -33.37
N LEU A 377 -11.70 -22.59 -32.54
CA LEU A 377 -13.09 -22.15 -32.59
C LEU A 377 -13.26 -20.69 -32.14
N GLU A 378 -12.51 -20.21 -31.13
CA GLU A 378 -12.46 -18.79 -30.76
C GLU A 378 -11.97 -17.86 -31.88
N ILE A 379 -11.06 -18.36 -32.74
CA ILE A 379 -10.55 -17.61 -33.91
C ILE A 379 -11.57 -17.59 -35.05
N LEU A 380 -12.28 -18.70 -35.24
CA LEU A 380 -13.26 -18.84 -36.34
C LEU A 380 -14.62 -18.18 -36.03
N ASP A 381 -14.91 -17.85 -34.77
CA ASP A 381 -16.12 -17.16 -34.34
C ASP A 381 -16.00 -15.61 -34.45
N LYS A 382 -14.83 -15.10 -34.84
CA LYS A 382 -14.55 -13.67 -35.11
C LYS A 382 -14.69 -13.31 -36.58
#